data_1b06ed55a31625aead7852a3df2e73a3
#
_entry.id   1b06ed55a31625aead7852a3df2e73a3
#
_cell.length_a   1.000
_cell.length_b   1.000
_cell.length_c   1.000
_cell.angle_alpha   90.00
_cell.angle_beta   90.00
_cell.angle_gamma   90.00
#
_symmetry.space_group_name_H-M   'P 1'
#
loop_
_entity.id
_entity.type
_entity.pdbx_description
1 polymer ?
#
loop_
_entity_poly.entity_id
_entity_poly.type
_entity_poly.pdbx_seq_one_letter_code
_entity_poly.pdbx_strand_id
1 'polypeptide(L)'
;MVWSTLRSMEQARIELKSVRACYVCSVTTDDEGPQQFAQQRWQRTPDATEVILLRHGASQPFVPGEPFPLVDGQGDPPLSAVGAEQAQASASRLRQEPIAALYATNMQRTQQTLAPLSAQLGIEVVIERDLREIGLGEWEGGLLRQRAAENHPIYQQMLREQRWDVIPGAETNDEFGSRCMNALNRIVQRHPGELILCGVHGGVIGSVLAQIAQSKAFAFGGADNCSISQIIWTEGDWIIRRFNDSSHLFEQLHHG
;
A
#
# COMPACT_ATOMS: atom_id res chain seq x y z
N MET A 1 45.08 -4.14 14.75
CA MET A 1 44.44 -5.07 13.78
C MET A 1 43.34 -5.98 14.36
N VAL A 2 43.03 -5.96 15.66
CA VAL A 2 42.00 -6.81 16.27
C VAL A 2 40.61 -6.17 16.37
N TRP A 3 40.53 -4.84 16.31
CA TRP A 3 39.28 -4.08 16.48
C TRP A 3 38.44 -3.93 15.21
N SER A 4 39.01 -4.14 14.01
CA SER A 4 38.25 -4.06 12.74
C SER A 4 37.45 -5.34 12.45
N THR A 5 37.93 -6.50 12.96
CA THR A 5 37.29 -7.79 12.74
C THR A 5 36.06 -8.03 13.63
N LEU A 6 36.02 -7.43 14.83
CA LEU A 6 34.90 -7.55 15.73
C LEU A 6 33.67 -6.73 15.26
N ARG A 7 33.89 -5.55 14.67
CA ARG A 7 32.78 -4.76 14.08
C ARG A 7 32.14 -5.44 12.87
N SER A 8 32.92 -6.12 12.04
CA SER A 8 32.39 -6.85 10.87
C SER A 8 31.57 -8.09 11.28
N MET A 9 31.91 -8.74 12.38
CA MET A 9 31.18 -9.92 12.88
C MET A 9 29.88 -9.52 13.61
N GLU A 10 29.85 -8.34 14.23
CA GLU A 10 28.66 -7.80 14.88
C GLU A 10 27.68 -7.26 13.86
N GLN A 11 28.17 -6.60 12.80
CA GLN A 11 27.36 -6.17 11.64
C GLN A 11 26.79 -7.37 10.90
N ALA A 12 27.58 -8.39 10.63
CA ALA A 12 27.11 -9.64 10.02
C ALA A 12 26.11 -10.43 10.91
N ARG A 13 26.19 -10.26 12.23
CA ARG A 13 25.26 -10.86 13.18
C ARG A 13 23.92 -10.14 13.23
N ILE A 14 23.90 -8.82 12.95
CA ILE A 14 22.69 -8.00 12.82
C ILE A 14 22.01 -8.30 11.49
N GLU A 15 22.76 -8.39 10.39
CA GLU A 15 22.23 -8.75 9.07
C GLU A 15 21.65 -10.18 9.02
N LEU A 16 22.26 -11.14 9.74
CA LEU A 16 21.74 -12.52 9.83
C LEU A 16 20.49 -12.67 10.72
N LYS A 17 20.22 -11.73 11.63
CA LYS A 17 19.00 -11.76 12.44
C LYS A 17 17.74 -11.39 11.64
N SER A 18 17.84 -10.46 10.70
CA SER A 18 16.69 -10.03 9.88
C SER A 18 16.24 -11.10 8.87
N VAL A 19 17.14 -11.99 8.45
CA VAL A 19 16.82 -13.08 7.49
C VAL A 19 16.27 -14.34 8.18
N ARG A 20 16.48 -14.50 9.50
CA ARG A 20 16.07 -15.72 10.23
C ARG A 20 14.58 -15.85 10.51
N ALA A 21 13.83 -14.77 10.51
CA ALA A 21 12.39 -14.78 10.84
C ALA A 21 11.49 -15.40 9.75
N CYS A 22 11.98 -15.57 8.52
CA CYS A 22 11.15 -16.00 7.39
C CYS A 22 11.16 -17.50 7.05
N TYR A 23 12.08 -18.30 7.59
CA TYR A 23 12.19 -19.71 7.27
C TYR A 23 12.41 -20.56 8.53
N VAL A 24 11.34 -21.00 9.16
CA VAL A 24 11.42 -22.07 10.17
C VAL A 24 11.48 -23.40 9.43
N CYS A 25 12.65 -24.02 9.35
CA CYS A 25 12.76 -25.40 8.94
C CYS A 25 12.32 -26.30 10.10
N SER A 26 11.21 -27.02 9.97
CA SER A 26 10.91 -28.13 10.86
C SER A 26 11.70 -29.37 10.40
N VAL A 27 12.45 -29.93 11.32
CA VAL A 27 13.12 -31.22 11.12
C VAL A 27 12.20 -32.29 11.69
N THR A 28 11.64 -33.15 10.85
CA THR A 28 10.98 -34.37 11.30
C THR A 28 12.03 -35.47 11.35
N THR A 29 12.36 -35.98 12.55
CA THR A 29 13.18 -37.16 12.74
C THR A 29 12.26 -38.34 12.91
N ASP A 30 12.03 -39.12 11.83
CA ASP A 30 11.56 -40.49 11.94
C ASP A 30 12.78 -41.39 11.99
N ASP A 31 12.75 -42.37 12.90
CA ASP A 31 13.88 -43.03 13.52
C ASP A 31 14.72 -43.99 12.64
N GLU A 32 14.46 -44.15 11.31
CA GLU A 32 15.19 -45.10 10.46
C GLU A 32 15.45 -44.65 9.00
N GLY A 33 15.39 -43.35 8.69
CA GLY A 33 15.60 -42.87 7.32
C GLY A 33 16.58 -41.69 7.22
N PRO A 34 17.07 -41.36 6.00
CA PRO A 34 17.88 -40.16 5.82
C PRO A 34 17.05 -38.93 6.17
N GLN A 35 17.64 -38.00 6.92
CA GLN A 35 17.02 -36.76 7.36
C GLN A 35 16.44 -36.03 6.16
N GLN A 36 15.12 -35.72 6.18
CA GLN A 36 14.43 -35.05 5.12
C GLN A 36 14.09 -33.58 5.52
N PHE A 37 14.33 -32.67 4.59
CA PHE A 37 14.05 -31.25 4.76
C PHE A 37 12.96 -30.86 3.76
N ALA A 38 11.74 -30.72 4.25
CA ALA A 38 10.61 -30.31 3.41
C ALA A 38 10.59 -28.78 3.17
N GLN A 39 10.24 -28.37 1.95
CA GLN A 39 9.98 -26.97 1.66
C GLN A 39 8.72 -26.52 2.39
N GLN A 40 8.86 -25.50 3.23
CA GLN A 40 7.72 -24.95 3.96
C GLN A 40 7.14 -23.73 3.27
N ARG A 41 5.82 -23.51 3.43
CA ARG A 41 5.20 -22.22 3.11
C ARG A 41 5.72 -21.17 4.08
N TRP A 42 5.90 -19.96 3.57
CA TRP A 42 6.15 -18.81 4.44
C TRP A 42 5.01 -18.67 5.46
N GLN A 43 5.37 -18.52 6.71
CA GLN A 43 4.43 -18.30 7.81
C GLN A 43 4.76 -16.98 8.48
N ARG A 44 3.73 -16.21 8.78
CA ARG A 44 3.86 -14.99 9.57
C ARG A 44 4.28 -15.35 11.00
N THR A 45 5.24 -14.59 11.54
CA THR A 45 5.52 -14.68 12.98
C THR A 45 4.32 -14.16 13.80
N PRO A 46 4.06 -14.67 15.01
CA PRO A 46 2.90 -14.26 15.82
C PRO A 46 2.81 -12.76 16.05
N ASP A 47 3.94 -12.07 16.21
CA ASP A 47 4.00 -10.63 16.50
C ASP A 47 4.03 -9.75 15.24
N ALA A 48 4.09 -10.33 14.06
CA ALA A 48 4.12 -9.57 12.82
C ALA A 48 2.76 -8.97 12.49
N THR A 49 2.72 -7.67 12.22
CA THR A 49 1.52 -6.96 11.78
C THR A 49 1.44 -6.98 10.27
N GLU A 50 0.31 -7.40 9.76
CA GLU A 50 0.02 -7.47 8.33
C GLU A 50 -0.82 -6.27 7.90
N VAL A 51 -0.44 -5.59 6.81
CA VAL A 51 -1.17 -4.43 6.32
C VAL A 51 -1.58 -4.65 4.86
N ILE A 52 -2.88 -4.66 4.63
CA ILE A 52 -3.46 -4.59 3.29
C ILE A 52 -3.59 -3.11 2.91
N LEU A 53 -2.97 -2.72 1.80
CA LEU A 53 -3.14 -1.46 1.13
C LEU A 53 -4.14 -1.66 0.00
N LEU A 54 -5.37 -1.17 0.15
CA LEU A 54 -6.42 -1.24 -0.86
C LEU A 54 -6.52 0.12 -1.56
N ARG A 55 -6.19 0.19 -2.86
CA ARG A 55 -6.43 1.42 -3.61
C ARG A 55 -7.94 1.69 -3.70
N HIS A 56 -8.35 2.95 -3.56
CA HIS A 56 -9.76 3.33 -3.74
C HIS A 56 -10.31 2.91 -5.10
N GLY A 57 -11.61 2.65 -5.20
CA GLY A 57 -12.33 2.36 -6.44
C GLY A 57 -12.26 3.52 -7.45
N ALA A 58 -12.63 3.27 -8.70
CA ALA A 58 -12.63 4.29 -9.73
C ALA A 58 -13.47 5.50 -9.29
N SER A 59 -12.86 6.69 -9.27
CA SER A 59 -13.56 7.93 -8.96
C SER A 59 -14.15 8.56 -10.21
N GLN A 60 -15.08 9.51 -10.03
CA GLN A 60 -15.69 10.23 -11.14
C GLN A 60 -14.64 10.83 -12.08
N PRO A 61 -14.93 10.86 -13.40
CA PRO A 61 -14.05 11.46 -14.38
C PRO A 61 -13.91 12.97 -14.16
N PHE A 62 -12.76 13.51 -14.53
CA PHE A 62 -12.55 14.95 -14.59
C PHE A 62 -13.18 15.53 -15.85
N VAL A 63 -13.88 16.65 -15.71
CA VAL A 63 -14.43 17.44 -16.82
C VAL A 63 -13.68 18.76 -16.88
N PRO A 64 -13.05 19.12 -18.00
CA PRO A 64 -12.36 20.40 -18.13
C PRO A 64 -13.32 21.58 -17.85
N GLY A 65 -12.88 22.50 -17.00
CA GLY A 65 -13.71 23.62 -16.54
C GLY A 65 -14.55 23.34 -15.30
N GLU A 66 -14.64 22.10 -14.86
CA GLU A 66 -15.37 21.68 -13.66
C GLU A 66 -14.40 20.97 -12.68
N PRO A 67 -13.53 21.70 -11.97
CA PRO A 67 -12.56 21.10 -11.07
C PRO A 67 -13.26 20.39 -9.91
N PHE A 68 -12.67 19.30 -9.44
CA PHE A 68 -13.16 18.61 -8.25
C PHE A 68 -13.12 19.54 -7.03
N PRO A 69 -14.12 19.45 -6.13
CA PRO A 69 -14.04 20.10 -4.83
C PRO A 69 -12.73 19.73 -4.11
N LEU A 70 -12.19 20.68 -3.36
CA LEU A 70 -10.97 20.47 -2.60
C LEU A 70 -11.28 20.19 -1.13
N VAL A 71 -10.60 19.21 -0.57
CA VAL A 71 -10.55 18.94 0.87
C VAL A 71 -9.08 19.02 1.31
N ASP A 72 -8.78 19.91 2.26
CA ASP A 72 -7.41 20.19 2.72
C ASP A 72 -6.45 20.49 1.54
N GLY A 73 -6.92 21.20 0.52
CA GLY A 73 -6.15 21.58 -0.67
C GLY A 73 -6.01 20.51 -1.75
N GLN A 74 -6.59 19.32 -1.56
CA GLN A 74 -6.52 18.21 -2.54
C GLN A 74 -7.88 17.91 -3.15
N GLY A 75 -7.91 17.56 -4.45
CA GLY A 75 -9.12 17.19 -5.17
C GLY A 75 -9.80 15.95 -4.59
N ASP A 76 -11.10 16.06 -4.27
CA ASP A 76 -11.87 15.01 -3.62
C ASP A 76 -13.10 14.56 -4.44
N PRO A 77 -12.91 13.92 -5.62
CA PRO A 77 -14.02 13.33 -6.35
C PRO A 77 -14.59 12.11 -5.60
N PRO A 78 -15.92 11.87 -5.62
CA PRO A 78 -16.52 10.64 -5.14
C PRO A 78 -16.19 9.47 -6.06
N LEU A 79 -16.56 8.25 -5.64
CA LEU A 79 -16.53 7.08 -6.52
C LEU A 79 -17.51 7.28 -7.69
N SER A 80 -17.13 6.73 -8.85
CA SER A 80 -18.06 6.49 -9.96
C SER A 80 -18.93 5.25 -9.67
N ALA A 81 -19.93 4.99 -10.51
CA ALA A 81 -20.72 3.75 -10.44
C ALA A 81 -19.82 2.51 -10.51
N VAL A 82 -18.87 2.48 -11.44
CA VAL A 82 -17.87 1.40 -11.55
C VAL A 82 -17.03 1.28 -10.27
N GLY A 83 -16.62 2.41 -9.68
CA GLY A 83 -15.87 2.39 -8.43
C GLY A 83 -16.67 1.83 -7.25
N ALA A 84 -17.98 2.07 -7.22
CA ALA A 84 -18.86 1.50 -6.21
C ALA A 84 -19.00 -0.04 -6.37
N GLU A 85 -19.09 -0.53 -7.60
CA GLU A 85 -19.09 -1.97 -7.90
C GLU A 85 -17.77 -2.63 -7.51
N GLN A 86 -16.63 -1.99 -7.82
CA GLN A 86 -15.31 -2.45 -7.41
C GLN A 86 -15.17 -2.51 -5.88
N ALA A 87 -15.74 -1.54 -5.15
CA ALA A 87 -15.76 -1.53 -3.69
C ALA A 87 -16.56 -2.72 -3.13
N GLN A 88 -17.71 -3.07 -3.72
CA GLN A 88 -18.49 -4.25 -3.34
C GLN A 88 -17.73 -5.56 -3.60
N ALA A 89 -17.05 -5.68 -4.75
CA ALA A 89 -16.23 -6.84 -5.07
C ALA A 89 -15.08 -7.01 -4.06
N SER A 90 -14.40 -5.92 -3.71
CA SER A 90 -13.34 -5.92 -2.70
C SER A 90 -13.87 -6.31 -1.32
N ALA A 91 -15.04 -5.80 -0.92
CA ALA A 91 -15.68 -6.19 0.33
C ALA A 91 -16.00 -7.70 0.36
N SER A 92 -16.56 -8.24 -0.74
CA SER A 92 -16.85 -9.66 -0.87
C SER A 92 -15.59 -10.53 -0.77
N ARG A 93 -14.48 -10.09 -1.37
CA ARG A 93 -13.16 -10.77 -1.33
C ARG A 93 -12.55 -10.77 0.08
N LEU A 94 -12.72 -9.68 0.83
CA LEU A 94 -12.01 -9.46 2.09
C LEU A 94 -12.84 -9.78 3.34
N ARG A 95 -14.13 -10.01 3.23
CA ARG A 95 -15.05 -10.22 4.37
C ARG A 95 -14.71 -11.41 5.28
N GLN A 96 -13.95 -12.38 4.79
CA GLN A 96 -13.54 -13.56 5.57
C GLN A 96 -12.13 -13.43 6.15
N GLU A 97 -11.41 -12.37 5.82
CA GLU A 97 -10.10 -12.13 6.38
C GLU A 97 -10.24 -11.62 7.83
N PRO A 98 -9.35 -12.01 8.75
CA PRO A 98 -9.42 -11.62 10.16
C PRO A 98 -8.95 -10.18 10.38
N ILE A 99 -9.61 -9.23 9.74
CA ILE A 99 -9.25 -7.81 9.80
C ILE A 99 -9.62 -7.25 11.16
N ALA A 100 -8.64 -6.69 11.88
CA ALA A 100 -8.81 -6.12 13.20
C ALA A 100 -9.18 -4.62 13.15
N ALA A 101 -8.71 -3.87 12.14
CA ALA A 101 -8.98 -2.45 12.00
C ALA A 101 -9.03 -1.99 10.54
N LEU A 102 -9.83 -0.95 10.28
CA LEU A 102 -9.98 -0.30 8.99
C LEU A 102 -9.51 1.15 9.10
N TYR A 103 -8.63 1.56 8.21
CA TYR A 103 -8.16 2.94 8.08
C TYR A 103 -8.50 3.47 6.70
N ALA A 104 -8.94 4.72 6.61
CA ALA A 104 -9.11 5.45 5.37
C ALA A 104 -8.47 6.83 5.46
N THR A 105 -8.24 7.46 4.34
CA THR A 105 -7.87 8.88 4.33
C THR A 105 -9.10 9.75 4.54
N ASN A 106 -8.89 11.06 4.72
CA ASN A 106 -10.00 12.02 4.78
C ASN A 106 -10.68 12.27 3.41
N MET A 107 -10.21 11.60 2.34
CA MET A 107 -10.82 11.67 1.01
C MET A 107 -12.04 10.74 0.91
N GLN A 108 -13.17 11.26 0.41
CA GLN A 108 -14.43 10.51 0.34
C GLN A 108 -14.31 9.21 -0.46
N ARG A 109 -13.52 9.17 -1.54
CA ARG A 109 -13.32 7.97 -2.36
C ARG A 109 -12.73 6.78 -1.60
N THR A 110 -11.84 7.02 -0.63
CA THR A 110 -11.29 5.94 0.21
C THR A 110 -12.30 5.45 1.24
N GLN A 111 -13.06 6.36 1.84
CA GLN A 111 -14.12 6.04 2.80
C GLN A 111 -15.27 5.28 2.10
N GLN A 112 -15.70 5.74 0.94
CA GLN A 112 -16.72 5.07 0.12
C GLN A 112 -16.27 3.67 -0.33
N THR A 113 -14.98 3.47 -0.60
CA THR A 113 -14.42 2.16 -0.95
C THR A 113 -14.49 1.19 0.24
N LEU A 114 -14.25 1.65 1.46
CA LEU A 114 -14.30 0.80 2.64
C LEU A 114 -15.69 0.62 3.24
N ALA A 115 -16.65 1.48 2.92
CA ALA A 115 -17.99 1.46 3.52
C ALA A 115 -18.70 0.10 3.41
N PRO A 116 -18.68 -0.63 2.26
CA PRO A 116 -19.30 -1.95 2.18
C PRO A 116 -18.63 -2.98 3.11
N LEU A 117 -17.30 -2.97 3.20
CA LEU A 117 -16.56 -3.90 4.06
C LEU A 117 -16.76 -3.56 5.54
N SER A 118 -16.72 -2.29 5.90
CA SER A 118 -16.99 -1.78 7.25
C SER A 118 -18.37 -2.24 7.74
N ALA A 119 -19.38 -2.11 6.90
CA ALA A 119 -20.74 -2.56 7.21
C ALA A 119 -20.83 -4.09 7.40
N GLN A 120 -20.13 -4.89 6.59
CA GLN A 120 -20.12 -6.35 6.69
C GLN A 120 -19.37 -6.87 7.92
N LEU A 121 -18.29 -6.22 8.31
CA LEU A 121 -17.46 -6.61 9.46
C LEU A 121 -17.93 -5.99 10.78
N GLY A 122 -18.74 -4.93 10.75
CA GLY A 122 -19.10 -4.15 11.94
C GLY A 122 -17.91 -3.36 12.53
N ILE A 123 -16.90 -3.04 11.72
CA ILE A 123 -15.70 -2.32 12.14
C ILE A 123 -15.78 -0.87 11.63
N GLU A 124 -15.65 0.10 12.52
CA GLU A 124 -15.61 1.52 12.14
C GLU A 124 -14.32 1.87 11.42
N VAL A 125 -14.42 2.80 10.46
CA VAL A 125 -13.27 3.28 9.70
C VAL A 125 -12.61 4.44 10.44
N VAL A 126 -11.35 4.27 10.80
CA VAL A 126 -10.51 5.31 11.42
C VAL A 126 -9.88 6.17 10.33
N ILE A 127 -9.91 7.50 10.49
CA ILE A 127 -9.30 8.41 9.53
C ILE A 127 -7.82 8.63 9.83
N GLU A 128 -6.95 8.28 8.87
CA GLU A 128 -5.51 8.57 8.89
C GLU A 128 -5.16 9.53 7.73
N ARG A 129 -5.03 10.80 8.06
CA ARG A 129 -4.82 11.88 7.06
C ARG A 129 -3.46 11.79 6.35
N ASP A 130 -2.45 11.26 7.04
CA ASP A 130 -1.09 11.17 6.48
C ASP A 130 -0.95 10.08 5.41
N LEU A 131 -1.98 9.23 5.21
CA LEU A 131 -2.07 8.30 4.07
C LEU A 131 -2.82 8.87 2.87
N ARG A 132 -3.14 10.18 2.82
CA ARG A 132 -3.75 10.82 1.65
C ARG A 132 -2.78 10.82 0.46
N GLU A 133 -3.34 11.04 -0.73
CA GLU A 133 -2.56 11.06 -1.98
C GLU A 133 -1.49 12.16 -1.96
N ILE A 134 -0.54 12.08 -2.90
CA ILE A 134 0.44 13.13 -3.14
C ILE A 134 -0.25 14.48 -3.36
N GLY A 135 0.26 15.53 -2.74
CA GLY A 135 -0.16 16.90 -3.03
C GLY A 135 0.36 17.33 -4.40
N LEU A 136 -0.54 17.66 -5.31
CA LEU A 136 -0.22 17.96 -6.72
C LEU A 136 -0.04 19.46 -7.01
N GLY A 137 -0.10 20.33 -5.98
CA GLY A 137 0.09 21.76 -6.16
C GLY A 137 -0.85 22.36 -7.20
N GLU A 138 -0.31 22.97 -8.25
CA GLU A 138 -1.12 23.60 -9.31
C GLU A 138 -1.95 22.60 -10.14
N TRP A 139 -1.69 21.30 -10.02
CA TRP A 139 -2.43 20.27 -10.77
C TRP A 139 -3.50 19.55 -9.95
N GLU A 140 -3.88 20.13 -8.81
CA GLU A 140 -5.03 19.65 -8.04
C GLU A 140 -6.37 19.80 -8.78
N GLY A 141 -7.43 19.29 -8.17
CA GLY A 141 -8.79 19.39 -8.71
C GLY A 141 -9.04 18.57 -9.98
N GLY A 142 -8.13 17.64 -10.33
CA GLY A 142 -8.28 16.74 -11.49
C GLY A 142 -7.38 17.09 -12.67
N LEU A 143 -6.64 18.21 -12.61
CA LEU A 143 -5.84 18.68 -13.74
C LEU A 143 -4.71 17.71 -14.14
N LEU A 144 -4.16 16.95 -13.19
CA LEU A 144 -3.19 15.88 -13.50
C LEU A 144 -3.72 14.91 -14.57
N ARG A 145 -5.01 14.54 -14.52
CA ARG A 145 -5.62 13.61 -15.50
C ARG A 145 -5.64 14.19 -16.90
N GLN A 146 -5.99 15.46 -17.00
CA GLN A 146 -5.99 16.17 -18.27
C GLN A 146 -4.56 16.28 -18.83
N ARG A 147 -3.61 16.71 -18.01
CA ARG A 147 -2.21 16.86 -18.40
C ARG A 147 -1.56 15.53 -18.82
N ALA A 148 -1.94 14.44 -18.17
CA ALA A 148 -1.51 13.10 -18.55
C ALA A 148 -2.08 12.70 -19.93
N ALA A 149 -3.37 12.92 -20.18
CA ALA A 149 -4.02 12.62 -21.45
C ALA A 149 -3.47 13.49 -22.62
N GLU A 150 -3.12 14.74 -22.34
CA GLU A 150 -2.50 15.68 -23.30
C GLU A 150 -1.01 15.43 -23.52
N ASN A 151 -0.37 14.48 -22.83
CA ASN A 151 1.09 14.27 -22.84
C ASN A 151 1.88 15.57 -22.55
N HIS A 152 1.40 16.35 -21.58
CA HIS A 152 1.99 17.65 -21.24
C HIS A 152 3.49 17.53 -20.93
N PRO A 153 4.34 18.50 -21.35
CA PRO A 153 5.80 18.40 -21.16
C PRO A 153 6.25 18.16 -19.71
N ILE A 154 5.62 18.82 -18.72
CA ILE A 154 5.88 18.62 -17.30
C ILE A 154 5.48 17.20 -16.87
N TYR A 155 4.37 16.63 -17.38
CA TYR A 155 3.99 15.25 -17.12
C TYR A 155 5.04 14.27 -17.63
N GLN A 156 5.54 14.49 -18.84
CA GLN A 156 6.62 13.69 -19.41
C GLN A 156 7.94 13.84 -18.62
N GLN A 157 8.23 15.05 -18.13
CA GLN A 157 9.37 15.29 -17.26
C GLN A 157 9.24 14.53 -15.94
N MET A 158 8.08 14.61 -15.28
CA MET A 158 7.74 13.88 -14.06
C MET A 158 8.01 12.38 -14.21
N LEU A 159 7.56 11.78 -15.32
CA LEU A 159 7.79 10.36 -15.59
C LEU A 159 9.25 10.01 -15.81
N ARG A 160 10.01 10.85 -16.55
CA ARG A 160 11.43 10.61 -16.82
C ARG A 160 12.28 10.75 -15.55
N GLU A 161 12.03 11.80 -14.76
CA GLU A 161 12.79 12.09 -13.54
C GLU A 161 12.28 11.30 -12.33
N GLN A 162 11.09 10.72 -12.44
CA GLN A 162 10.40 10.02 -11.35
C GLN A 162 10.25 10.92 -10.10
N ARG A 163 9.83 12.16 -10.32
CA ARG A 163 9.67 13.19 -9.29
C ARG A 163 8.35 13.91 -9.44
N TRP A 164 7.62 14.05 -8.34
CA TRP A 164 6.36 14.80 -8.31
C TRP A 164 6.58 16.30 -8.29
N ASP A 165 7.60 16.78 -7.63
CA ASP A 165 7.90 18.19 -7.43
C ASP A 165 8.38 18.94 -8.70
N VAL A 166 8.42 18.30 -9.85
CA VAL A 166 8.47 18.97 -11.14
C VAL A 166 7.15 19.68 -11.47
N ILE A 167 6.06 19.28 -10.84
CA ILE A 167 4.77 19.96 -10.87
C ILE A 167 4.85 21.15 -9.90
N PRO A 168 4.59 22.39 -10.32
CA PRO A 168 4.70 23.54 -9.44
C PRO A 168 3.84 23.41 -8.18
N GLY A 169 4.46 23.58 -7.01
CA GLY A 169 3.78 23.48 -5.72
C GLY A 169 3.41 22.09 -5.27
N ALA A 170 3.80 21.04 -6.02
CA ALA A 170 3.58 19.66 -5.57
C ALA A 170 4.53 19.27 -4.43
N GLU A 171 4.09 18.30 -3.65
CA GLU A 171 4.86 17.66 -2.58
C GLU A 171 6.07 16.92 -3.18
N THR A 172 7.22 16.96 -2.52
CA THR A 172 8.38 16.17 -2.94
C THR A 172 8.18 14.69 -2.67
N ASN A 173 8.93 13.82 -3.37
CA ASN A 173 8.91 12.38 -3.11
C ASN A 173 9.27 12.05 -1.66
N ASP A 174 10.22 12.78 -1.07
CA ASP A 174 10.71 12.54 0.28
C ASP A 174 9.69 12.96 1.35
N GLU A 175 9.07 14.11 1.20
CA GLU A 175 7.98 14.55 2.09
C GLU A 175 6.81 13.58 2.06
N PHE A 176 6.35 13.25 0.85
CA PHE A 176 5.26 12.30 0.63
C PHE A 176 5.53 10.94 1.24
N GLY A 177 6.66 10.34 0.88
CA GLY A 177 7.04 9.03 1.34
C GLY A 177 7.25 8.98 2.85
N SER A 178 7.91 9.99 3.42
CA SER A 178 8.16 10.06 4.87
C SER A 178 6.86 10.14 5.67
N ARG A 179 5.87 10.96 5.24
CA ARG A 179 4.59 11.02 5.96
C ARG A 179 3.81 9.72 5.88
N CYS A 180 3.82 9.05 4.70
CA CYS A 180 3.15 7.76 4.54
C CYS A 180 3.77 6.66 5.41
N MET A 181 5.11 6.53 5.41
CA MET A 181 5.80 5.56 6.25
C MET A 181 5.64 5.85 7.75
N ASN A 182 5.67 7.12 8.15
CA ASN A 182 5.41 7.51 9.54
C ASN A 182 3.98 7.14 9.97
N ALA A 183 2.98 7.32 9.10
CA ALA A 183 1.60 6.90 9.38
C ALA A 183 1.50 5.39 9.55
N LEU A 184 2.09 4.60 8.64
CA LEU A 184 2.11 3.15 8.73
C LEU A 184 2.82 2.66 9.99
N ASN A 185 3.96 3.25 10.35
CA ASN A 185 4.68 2.91 11.57
C ASN A 185 3.83 3.18 12.81
N ARG A 186 3.07 4.28 12.88
CA ARG A 186 2.13 4.55 13.97
C ARG A 186 0.99 3.53 14.03
N ILE A 187 0.48 3.13 12.88
CA ILE A 187 -0.61 2.14 12.80
C ILE A 187 -0.12 0.78 13.32
N VAL A 188 0.98 0.25 12.79
CA VAL A 188 1.44 -1.11 13.17
C VAL A 188 1.85 -1.21 14.64
N GLN A 189 2.32 -0.12 15.26
CA GLN A 189 2.60 -0.07 16.69
C GLN A 189 1.35 -0.22 17.57
N ARG A 190 0.16 0.11 17.06
CA ARG A 190 -1.12 -0.03 17.77
C ARG A 190 -1.73 -1.43 17.59
N HIS A 191 -1.23 -2.20 16.65
CA HIS A 191 -1.84 -3.44 16.18
C HIS A 191 -0.84 -4.60 16.08
N PRO A 192 -0.06 -4.90 17.14
CA PRO A 192 0.92 -5.98 17.08
C PRO A 192 0.25 -7.33 16.84
N GLY A 193 0.73 -8.07 15.83
CA GLY A 193 0.21 -9.39 15.49
C GLY A 193 -1.12 -9.41 14.73
N GLU A 194 -1.69 -8.26 14.38
CA GLU A 194 -3.01 -8.14 13.73
C GLU A 194 -2.91 -7.98 12.21
N LEU A 195 -4.04 -8.16 11.53
CA LEU A 195 -4.24 -7.81 10.13
C LEU A 195 -5.02 -6.49 10.04
N ILE A 196 -4.44 -5.50 9.39
CA ILE A 196 -5.00 -4.16 9.22
C ILE A 196 -5.29 -3.92 7.74
N LEU A 197 -6.37 -3.18 7.44
CA LEU A 197 -6.64 -2.73 6.09
C LEU A 197 -6.66 -1.21 6.02
N CYS A 198 -5.89 -0.64 5.08
CA CYS A 198 -5.83 0.78 4.79
C CYS A 198 -6.38 1.05 3.39
N GLY A 199 -7.49 1.78 3.28
CA GLY A 199 -8.01 2.33 2.03
C GLY A 199 -7.20 3.57 1.64
N VAL A 200 -6.40 3.46 0.56
CA VAL A 200 -5.39 4.44 0.17
C VAL A 200 -5.45 4.78 -1.32
N HIS A 201 -4.38 5.36 -1.85
CA HIS A 201 -4.27 5.89 -3.21
C HIS A 201 -3.11 5.23 -3.97
N GLY A 202 -3.11 5.38 -5.29
CA GLY A 202 -2.08 4.78 -6.16
C GLY A 202 -0.68 5.29 -5.88
N GLY A 203 -0.52 6.60 -5.66
CA GLY A 203 0.77 7.19 -5.31
C GLY A 203 1.28 6.71 -3.95
N VAL A 204 0.40 6.57 -2.95
CA VAL A 204 0.75 6.04 -1.63
C VAL A 204 1.31 4.63 -1.73
N ILE A 205 0.60 3.72 -2.44
CA ILE A 205 1.06 2.34 -2.65
C ILE A 205 2.45 2.35 -3.32
N GLY A 206 2.59 3.09 -4.43
CA GLY A 206 3.84 3.17 -5.17
C GLY A 206 5.00 3.69 -4.30
N SER A 207 4.78 4.77 -3.56
CA SER A 207 5.80 5.38 -2.70
C SER A 207 6.22 4.48 -1.54
N VAL A 208 5.25 3.90 -0.83
CA VAL A 208 5.50 2.98 0.29
C VAL A 208 6.31 1.77 -0.16
N LEU A 209 5.89 1.11 -1.25
CA LEU A 209 6.59 -0.07 -1.75
C LEU A 209 7.99 0.27 -2.29
N ALA A 210 8.15 1.43 -2.93
CA ALA A 210 9.45 1.88 -3.41
C ALA A 210 10.44 2.11 -2.25
N GLN A 211 9.99 2.69 -1.13
CA GLN A 211 10.83 2.89 0.05
C GLN A 211 11.19 1.56 0.71
N ILE A 212 10.24 0.65 0.90
CA ILE A 212 10.50 -0.68 1.46
C ILE A 212 11.50 -1.46 0.60
N ALA A 213 11.32 -1.41 -0.73
CA ALA A 213 12.20 -2.10 -1.67
C ALA A 213 13.55 -1.36 -1.93
N GLN A 214 13.72 -0.14 -1.42
CA GLN A 214 14.85 0.74 -1.74
C GLN A 214 15.07 0.88 -3.25
N SER A 215 13.98 1.02 -3.99
CA SER A 215 13.96 1.07 -5.45
C SER A 215 13.82 2.51 -5.98
N LYS A 216 13.76 2.65 -7.30
CA LYS A 216 13.39 3.91 -7.93
C LYS A 216 11.97 4.33 -7.52
N ALA A 217 11.73 5.63 -7.43
CA ALA A 217 10.50 6.19 -6.87
C ALA A 217 9.20 5.68 -7.54
N PHE A 218 9.19 5.48 -8.87
CA PHE A 218 8.02 5.02 -9.60
C PHE A 218 8.06 3.54 -9.99
N ALA A 219 8.94 2.73 -9.34
CA ALA A 219 9.07 1.30 -9.63
C ALA A 219 7.78 0.49 -9.40
N PHE A 220 6.92 0.95 -8.49
CA PHE A 220 5.61 0.37 -8.17
C PHE A 220 4.45 1.31 -8.55
N GLY A 221 4.63 2.08 -9.63
CA GLY A 221 3.56 2.95 -10.15
C GLY A 221 2.42 2.16 -10.79
N GLY A 222 1.23 2.77 -10.83
CA GLY A 222 0.08 2.25 -11.58
C GLY A 222 -0.69 1.11 -10.91
N ALA A 223 -0.74 1.05 -9.58
CA ALA A 223 -1.68 0.15 -8.90
C ALA A 223 -3.12 0.40 -9.43
N ASP A 224 -3.88 -0.67 -9.75
CA ASP A 224 -5.24 -0.59 -10.27
C ASP A 224 -6.27 -0.18 -9.21
N ASN A 225 -7.40 0.41 -9.61
CA ASN A 225 -8.48 0.71 -8.67
C ASN A 225 -8.98 -0.55 -7.97
N CYS A 226 -9.16 -0.48 -6.66
CA CYS A 226 -9.51 -1.61 -5.80
C CYS A 226 -8.50 -2.79 -5.84
N SER A 227 -7.28 -2.58 -6.34
CA SER A 227 -6.24 -3.61 -6.21
C SER A 227 -5.74 -3.72 -4.77
N ILE A 228 -5.31 -4.93 -4.42
CA ILE A 228 -4.79 -5.30 -3.12
C ILE A 228 -3.27 -5.39 -3.21
N SER A 229 -2.58 -4.60 -2.39
CA SER A 229 -1.16 -4.77 -2.09
C SER A 229 -1.00 -5.13 -0.62
N GLN A 230 0.05 -5.87 -0.26
CA GLN A 230 0.21 -6.41 1.09
C GLN A 230 1.65 -6.28 1.56
N ILE A 231 1.82 -5.70 2.73
CA ILE A 231 3.10 -5.54 3.41
C ILE A 231 3.01 -6.10 4.82
N ILE A 232 4.15 -6.44 5.39
CA ILE A 232 4.23 -6.99 6.75
C ILE A 232 5.29 -6.22 7.51
N TRP A 233 4.96 -5.82 8.73
CA TRP A 233 5.88 -5.28 9.70
C TRP A 233 6.30 -6.39 10.67
N THR A 234 7.59 -6.65 10.78
CA THR A 234 8.15 -7.64 11.69
C THR A 234 9.58 -7.30 12.09
N GLU A 235 9.93 -7.47 13.36
CA GLU A 235 11.29 -7.27 13.88
C GLU A 235 11.95 -5.92 13.53
N GLY A 236 11.14 -4.86 13.33
CA GLY A 236 11.64 -3.53 13.00
C GLY A 236 11.83 -3.25 11.51
N ASP A 237 11.38 -4.16 10.64
CA ASP A 237 11.53 -4.05 9.20
C ASP A 237 10.22 -4.35 8.44
N TRP A 238 10.14 -3.94 7.17
CA TRP A 238 9.01 -4.13 6.28
C TRP A 238 9.31 -5.17 5.22
N ILE A 239 8.32 -6.02 4.93
CA ILE A 239 8.38 -7.06 3.87
C ILE A 239 7.22 -6.82 2.90
N ILE A 240 7.51 -6.80 1.58
CA ILE A 240 6.47 -6.77 0.54
C ILE A 240 6.04 -8.21 0.25
N ARG A 241 4.74 -8.49 0.37
CA ARG A 241 4.16 -9.82 0.08
C ARG A 241 3.40 -9.87 -1.23
N ARG A 242 2.77 -8.75 -1.62
CA ARG A 242 1.93 -8.67 -2.81
C ARG A 242 1.89 -7.24 -3.33
N PHE A 243 1.83 -7.10 -4.65
CA PHE A 243 1.58 -5.83 -5.32
C PHE A 243 0.51 -6.01 -6.39
N ASN A 244 -0.46 -5.10 -6.43
CA ASN A 244 -1.45 -4.91 -7.48
C ASN A 244 -2.30 -6.16 -7.82
N ASP A 245 -2.73 -6.94 -6.82
CA ASP A 245 -3.66 -8.04 -7.05
C ASP A 245 -5.08 -7.50 -7.25
N SER A 246 -5.57 -7.60 -8.47
CA SER A 246 -6.92 -7.21 -8.88
C SER A 246 -7.76 -8.41 -9.36
N SER A 247 -7.34 -9.65 -9.08
CA SER A 247 -7.98 -10.89 -9.56
C SER A 247 -9.46 -10.97 -9.20
N HIS A 248 -9.85 -10.50 -8.02
CA HIS A 248 -11.24 -10.47 -7.56
C HIS A 248 -12.17 -9.55 -8.37
N LEU A 249 -11.64 -8.66 -9.20
CA LEU A 249 -12.42 -7.77 -10.05
C LEU A 249 -12.80 -8.42 -11.38
N PHE A 250 -12.07 -9.45 -11.82
CA PHE A 250 -12.27 -10.11 -13.12
C PHE A 250 -13.28 -11.26 -13.03
N GLU A 251 -13.50 -11.86 -11.86
CA GLU A 251 -14.46 -12.94 -11.68
C GLU A 251 -15.92 -12.52 -11.96
N GLN A 252 -16.24 -11.24 -11.81
CA GLN A 252 -17.59 -10.71 -12.06
C GLN A 252 -17.87 -10.45 -13.56
N LEU A 253 -16.85 -10.34 -14.41
CA LEU A 253 -17.01 -10.08 -15.85
C LEU A 253 -17.33 -11.33 -16.67
N HIS A 254 -17.25 -12.53 -16.08
CA HIS A 254 -17.49 -13.82 -16.77
C HIS A 254 -18.81 -14.49 -16.39
N HIS A 255 -19.66 -13.87 -15.58
CA HIS A 255 -20.96 -14.38 -15.17
C HIS A 255 -22.14 -13.48 -15.62
N GLY A 256 -21.91 -12.62 -16.61
CA GLY A 256 -22.94 -11.80 -17.28
C GLY A 256 -23.29 -12.28 -18.66
#